data_d479d291cdcec3176f55afaee6d6a6e3
#
_entry.id   d479d291cdcec3176f55afaee6d6a6e3
#
_cell.length_a   1.000
_cell.length_b   1.000
_cell.length_c   1.000
_cell.angle_alpha   90.00
_cell.angle_beta   90.00
_cell.angle_gamma   90.00
#
_symmetry.space_group_name_H-M   'P 1'
#
loop_
_entity.id
_entity.type
_entity.pdbx_description
1 polymer ?
#
loop_
_entity_poly.entity_id
_entity_poly.type
_entity_poly.pdbx_seq_one_letter_code
_entity_poly.pdbx_strand_id
1 'polypeptide(L)'
;MRTAVAELPDEDFARPSGCAGWRVRDLVCHLIIDAQDVLITLVTPAETEPTRNAVTYWEVAETPPTGDDPLDALTVRMAAAYEEPWLLKFHLDDVGSAAGRAAELADPGLWVSTRDEVFTAGDYLSVYVLEWTLHHLDLIAHLPGAAEPPAESLAGAREMLERIAGAAFPTSWSDTDALLVGTGRRAPTDAERAELGELGELPAKFPLFLG
;
A
#
# COMPACT_ATOMS: atom_id res chain seq x y z
N MET A 1 4.24 -1.92 9.92
CA MET A 1 3.03 -1.08 9.99
C MET A 1 2.43 -0.97 11.40
N ARG A 2 1.78 -2.02 11.99
CA ARG A 2 1.09 -1.93 13.30
C ARG A 2 1.97 -1.36 14.41
N THR A 3 3.20 -1.84 14.55
CA THR A 3 4.16 -1.33 15.54
C THR A 3 4.47 0.16 15.31
N ALA A 4 4.69 0.56 14.05
CA ALA A 4 4.94 1.95 13.72
C ALA A 4 3.78 2.86 14.15
N VAL A 5 2.52 2.47 13.86
CA VAL A 5 1.33 3.22 14.28
C VAL A 5 1.17 3.24 15.80
N ALA A 6 1.45 2.13 16.50
CA ALA A 6 1.35 2.06 17.95
C ALA A 6 2.29 3.04 18.67
N GLU A 7 3.47 3.29 18.09
CA GLU A 7 4.51 4.17 18.64
C GLU A 7 4.30 5.65 18.31
N LEU A 8 3.38 6.00 17.38
CA LEU A 8 3.14 7.40 17.03
C LEU A 8 2.57 8.19 18.22
N PRO A 9 3.06 9.40 18.48
CA PRO A 9 2.38 10.36 19.39
C PRO A 9 0.97 10.68 18.90
N ASP A 10 0.05 10.94 19.83
CA ASP A 10 -1.34 11.20 19.49
C ASP A 10 -1.52 12.47 18.64
N GLU A 11 -0.68 13.49 18.82
CA GLU A 11 -0.65 14.71 18.02
C GLU A 11 -0.30 14.46 16.54
N ASP A 12 0.44 13.41 16.23
CA ASP A 12 0.82 13.08 14.86
C ASP A 12 -0.37 12.59 14.02
N PHE A 13 -1.42 12.09 14.64
CA PHE A 13 -2.65 11.68 13.93
C PHE A 13 -3.39 12.83 13.22
N ALA A 14 -3.13 14.06 13.63
CA ALA A 14 -3.68 15.25 12.99
C ALA A 14 -2.81 15.78 11.84
N ARG A 15 -1.58 15.26 11.66
CA ARG A 15 -0.66 15.72 10.61
C ARG A 15 -1.06 15.17 9.25
N PRO A 16 -0.67 15.82 8.14
CA PRO A 16 -0.88 15.27 6.81
C PRO A 16 -0.09 13.96 6.64
N SER A 17 -0.63 13.04 5.86
CA SER A 17 0.07 11.86 5.35
C SER A 17 0.65 12.13 3.95
N GLY A 18 1.30 11.13 3.34
CA GLY A 18 1.71 11.16 1.93
C GLY A 18 0.54 11.01 0.94
N CYS A 19 -0.62 10.53 1.40
CA CYS A 19 -1.81 10.39 0.57
C CYS A 19 -2.50 11.76 0.40
N ALA A 20 -2.86 12.11 -0.84
CA ALA A 20 -3.52 13.36 -1.14
C ALA A 20 -4.84 13.51 -0.36
N GLY A 21 -5.01 14.64 0.31
CA GLY A 21 -6.22 14.96 1.07
C GLY A 21 -6.38 14.24 2.42
N TRP A 22 -5.49 13.31 2.76
CA TRP A 22 -5.58 12.49 3.98
C TRP A 22 -4.57 12.91 5.06
N ARG A 23 -5.03 12.87 6.30
CA ARG A 23 -4.19 12.93 7.50
C ARG A 23 -3.74 11.52 7.89
N VAL A 24 -2.78 11.43 8.79
CA VAL A 24 -2.33 10.16 9.39
C VAL A 24 -3.50 9.34 9.92
N ARG A 25 -4.46 9.98 10.62
CA ARG A 25 -5.67 9.31 11.14
C ARG A 25 -6.52 8.67 10.04
N ASP A 26 -6.63 9.33 8.88
CA ASP A 26 -7.45 8.86 7.76
C ASP A 26 -6.78 7.65 7.10
N LEU A 27 -5.47 7.71 6.92
CA LEU A 27 -4.68 6.58 6.43
C LEU A 27 -4.72 5.39 7.39
N VAL A 28 -4.62 5.60 8.71
CA VAL A 28 -4.76 4.51 9.69
C VAL A 28 -6.14 3.88 9.64
N CYS A 29 -7.21 4.66 9.42
CA CYS A 29 -8.56 4.14 9.20
C CYS A 29 -8.65 3.30 7.92
N HIS A 30 -8.02 3.72 6.84
CA HIS A 30 -7.93 2.94 5.60
C HIS A 30 -7.22 1.59 5.82
N LEU A 31 -6.11 1.58 6.55
CA LEU A 31 -5.40 0.32 6.88
C LEU A 31 -6.25 -0.65 7.74
N ILE A 32 -7.19 -0.15 8.54
CA ILE A 32 -8.16 -0.99 9.25
C ILE A 32 -9.13 -1.63 8.24
N ILE A 33 -9.61 -0.88 7.26
CA ILE A 33 -10.50 -1.38 6.19
C ILE A 33 -9.79 -2.45 5.38
N ASP A 34 -8.55 -2.22 4.99
CA ASP A 34 -7.72 -3.19 4.27
C ASP A 34 -7.55 -4.50 5.05
N ALA A 35 -7.25 -4.40 6.35
CA ALA A 35 -7.12 -5.58 7.19
C ALA A 35 -8.45 -6.37 7.30
N GLN A 36 -9.60 -5.67 7.28
CA GLN A 36 -10.92 -6.30 7.21
C GLN A 36 -11.15 -6.97 5.85
N ASP A 37 -10.77 -6.31 4.75
CA ASP A 37 -10.87 -6.88 3.39
C ASP A 37 -10.02 -8.15 3.26
N VAL A 38 -8.82 -8.19 3.83
CA VAL A 38 -7.99 -9.40 3.89
C VAL A 38 -8.73 -10.54 4.61
N LEU A 39 -9.30 -10.26 5.78
CA LEU A 39 -10.05 -11.28 6.55
C LEU A 39 -11.27 -11.79 5.79
N ILE A 40 -12.05 -10.89 5.20
CA ILE A 40 -13.26 -11.22 4.44
C ILE A 40 -12.89 -12.09 3.23
N THR A 41 -11.88 -11.68 2.48
CA THR A 41 -11.46 -12.38 1.25
C THR A 41 -10.91 -13.77 1.55
N LEU A 42 -10.06 -13.92 2.57
CA LEU A 42 -9.50 -15.22 2.93
C LEU A 42 -10.54 -16.25 3.42
N VAL A 43 -11.73 -15.80 3.83
CA VAL A 43 -12.85 -16.70 4.21
C VAL A 43 -13.94 -16.77 3.14
N THR A 44 -13.69 -16.23 1.93
CA THR A 44 -14.61 -16.23 0.79
C THR A 44 -14.03 -17.05 -0.36
N PRO A 45 -14.09 -18.40 -0.30
CA PRO A 45 -13.55 -19.26 -1.34
C PRO A 45 -14.33 -19.10 -2.65
N ALA A 46 -13.62 -19.16 -3.78
CA ALA A 46 -14.20 -19.13 -5.13
C ALA A 46 -14.19 -20.54 -5.75
N GLU A 47 -15.19 -20.79 -6.62
CA GLU A 47 -15.32 -22.03 -7.39
C GLU A 47 -14.79 -21.91 -8.83
N THR A 48 -14.49 -20.67 -9.27
CA THR A 48 -14.00 -20.37 -10.63
C THR A 48 -12.52 -20.04 -10.60
N GLU A 49 -11.84 -20.25 -11.73
CA GLU A 49 -10.42 -19.93 -11.87
C GLU A 49 -10.13 -18.43 -11.62
N PRO A 50 -8.92 -18.09 -11.13
CA PRO A 50 -8.49 -16.70 -10.94
C PRO A 50 -8.65 -15.85 -12.18
N THR A 51 -9.28 -14.69 -12.03
CA THR A 51 -9.45 -13.67 -13.08
C THR A 51 -8.31 -12.66 -13.07
N ARG A 52 -7.65 -12.49 -11.93
CA ARG A 52 -6.53 -11.57 -11.70
C ARG A 52 -5.39 -12.27 -10.97
N ASN A 53 -4.21 -11.66 -11.02
CA ASN A 53 -3.05 -12.02 -10.21
C ASN A 53 -2.46 -10.76 -9.56
N ALA A 54 -1.40 -10.90 -8.77
CA ALA A 54 -0.78 -9.81 -8.03
C ALA A 54 -0.28 -8.64 -8.91
N VAL A 55 -0.01 -8.88 -10.19
CA VAL A 55 0.43 -7.84 -11.14
C VAL A 55 -0.77 -7.20 -11.85
N THR A 56 -1.72 -8.01 -12.31
CA THR A 56 -2.88 -7.53 -13.10
C THR A 56 -3.98 -6.91 -12.23
N TYR A 57 -3.86 -6.98 -10.92
CA TYR A 57 -4.71 -6.26 -9.97
C TYR A 57 -4.61 -4.73 -10.15
N TRP A 58 -3.39 -4.24 -10.34
CA TRP A 58 -3.10 -2.83 -10.36
C TRP A 58 -3.57 -2.15 -11.63
N GLU A 59 -4.41 -1.17 -11.47
CA GLU A 59 -4.75 -0.24 -12.54
C GLU A 59 -3.82 0.98 -12.43
N VAL A 60 -3.10 1.26 -13.53
CA VAL A 60 -2.19 2.40 -13.59
C VAL A 60 -2.96 3.60 -14.12
N ALA A 61 -3.17 4.60 -13.26
CA ALA A 61 -3.84 5.83 -13.65
C ALA A 61 -2.88 6.78 -14.41
N GLU A 62 -3.45 7.62 -15.28
CA GLU A 62 -2.68 8.64 -16.02
C GLU A 62 -2.30 9.86 -15.15
N THR A 63 -3.04 10.08 -14.07
CA THR A 63 -2.86 11.23 -13.16
C THR A 63 -2.79 10.77 -11.71
N PRO A 64 -2.07 11.50 -10.85
CA PRO A 64 -2.02 11.16 -9.43
C PRO A 64 -3.40 11.26 -8.78
N PRO A 65 -3.67 10.47 -7.72
CA PRO A 65 -4.87 10.58 -6.91
C PRO A 65 -5.04 12.00 -6.36
N THR A 66 -6.27 12.51 -6.38
CA THR A 66 -6.59 13.86 -5.88
C THR A 66 -7.16 13.85 -4.46
N GLY A 67 -7.59 12.70 -3.97
CA GLY A 67 -8.31 12.54 -2.70
C GLY A 67 -9.78 12.96 -2.77
N ASP A 68 -10.33 13.17 -3.98
CA ASP A 68 -11.72 13.61 -4.19
C ASP A 68 -12.69 12.45 -4.45
N ASP A 69 -12.19 11.20 -4.46
CA ASP A 69 -13.04 10.02 -4.66
C ASP A 69 -14.08 9.88 -3.52
N PRO A 70 -15.32 9.47 -3.82
CA PRO A 70 -16.34 9.24 -2.80
C PRO A 70 -15.93 8.25 -1.70
N LEU A 71 -15.09 7.24 -1.99
CA LEU A 71 -14.56 6.30 -0.99
C LEU A 71 -13.52 6.97 -0.10
N ASP A 72 -12.67 7.86 -0.66
CA ASP A 72 -11.73 8.67 0.12
C ASP A 72 -12.49 9.54 1.12
N ALA A 73 -13.53 10.23 0.65
CA ALA A 73 -14.39 11.04 1.50
C ALA A 73 -15.13 10.21 2.56
N LEU A 74 -15.47 8.95 2.28
CA LEU A 74 -16.06 8.03 3.25
C LEU A 74 -15.02 7.67 4.32
N THR A 75 -13.81 7.32 3.93
CA THR A 75 -12.69 6.98 4.83
C THR A 75 -12.43 8.13 5.81
N VAL A 76 -12.37 9.38 5.33
CA VAL A 76 -12.21 10.57 6.19
C VAL A 76 -13.34 10.69 7.21
N ARG A 77 -14.61 10.46 6.80
CA ARG A 77 -15.75 10.49 7.74
C ARG A 77 -15.70 9.35 8.75
N MET A 78 -15.30 8.15 8.35
CA MET A 78 -15.12 7.01 9.25
C MET A 78 -14.00 7.28 10.26
N ALA A 79 -12.86 7.80 9.79
CA ALA A 79 -11.76 8.20 10.67
C ALA A 79 -12.18 9.26 11.68
N ALA A 80 -13.04 10.20 11.29
CA ALA A 80 -13.55 11.24 12.19
C ALA A 80 -14.44 10.69 13.32
N ALA A 81 -15.03 9.50 13.15
CA ALA A 81 -15.83 8.86 14.20
C ALA A 81 -14.96 8.29 15.35
N TYR A 82 -13.66 8.10 15.12
CA TYR A 82 -12.72 7.79 16.19
C TYR A 82 -12.31 9.11 16.84
N GLU A 83 -12.92 9.45 17.97
CA GLU A 83 -12.67 10.69 18.66
C GLU A 83 -11.22 10.80 19.17
N GLU A 84 -10.66 9.66 19.63
CA GLU A 84 -9.34 9.55 20.23
C GLU A 84 -8.40 8.66 19.41
N PRO A 85 -7.13 9.04 19.18
CA PRO A 85 -6.17 8.26 18.40
C PRO A 85 -5.94 6.83 18.91
N TRP A 86 -6.02 6.60 20.22
CA TRP A 86 -5.82 5.28 20.80
C TRP A 86 -6.86 4.26 20.31
N LEU A 87 -8.08 4.70 19.94
CA LEU A 87 -9.12 3.83 19.37
C LEU A 87 -8.69 3.31 17.98
N LEU A 88 -8.10 4.16 17.16
CA LEU A 88 -7.53 3.74 15.85
C LEU A 88 -6.37 2.78 16.05
N LYS A 89 -5.43 3.07 16.96
CA LYS A 89 -4.30 2.19 17.29
C LYS A 89 -4.80 0.81 17.74
N PHE A 90 -5.76 0.79 18.67
CA PHE A 90 -6.36 -0.44 19.19
C PHE A 90 -7.04 -1.24 18.07
N HIS A 91 -7.87 -0.59 17.25
CA HIS A 91 -8.60 -1.27 16.19
C HIS A 91 -7.67 -1.82 15.12
N LEU A 92 -6.66 -1.04 14.68
CA LEU A 92 -5.65 -1.52 13.74
C LEU A 92 -4.85 -2.70 14.30
N ASP A 93 -4.48 -2.67 15.59
CA ASP A 93 -3.76 -3.78 16.21
C ASP A 93 -4.61 -5.04 16.28
N ASP A 94 -5.87 -4.94 16.65
CA ASP A 94 -6.80 -6.07 16.76
C ASP A 94 -7.06 -6.71 15.39
N VAL A 95 -7.56 -5.93 14.41
CA VAL A 95 -7.92 -6.45 13.08
C VAL A 95 -6.67 -6.82 12.27
N GLY A 96 -5.62 -6.00 12.32
CA GLY A 96 -4.36 -6.27 11.62
C GLY A 96 -3.63 -7.50 12.17
N SER A 97 -3.71 -7.75 13.49
CA SER A 97 -3.21 -9.01 14.09
C SER A 97 -3.99 -10.21 13.60
N ALA A 98 -5.32 -10.08 13.50
CA ALA A 98 -6.18 -11.16 13.00
C ALA A 98 -5.90 -11.43 11.51
N ALA A 99 -5.75 -10.38 10.68
CA ALA A 99 -5.40 -10.51 9.26
C ALA A 99 -4.04 -11.19 9.06
N GLY A 100 -3.03 -10.81 9.86
CA GLY A 100 -1.71 -11.46 9.82
C GLY A 100 -1.80 -12.96 10.14
N ARG A 101 -2.51 -13.33 11.21
CA ARG A 101 -2.72 -14.76 11.55
C ARG A 101 -3.49 -15.51 10.46
N ALA A 102 -4.51 -14.88 9.85
CA ALA A 102 -5.26 -15.48 8.76
C ALA A 102 -4.37 -15.71 7.53
N ALA A 103 -3.50 -14.75 7.19
CA ALA A 103 -2.55 -14.87 6.11
C ALA A 103 -1.54 -16.01 6.33
N GLU A 104 -1.02 -16.17 7.56
CA GLU A 104 -0.10 -17.26 7.93
C GLU A 104 -0.75 -18.65 7.80
N LEU A 105 -2.06 -18.74 8.02
CA LEU A 105 -2.82 -20.00 7.98
C LEU A 105 -3.40 -20.32 6.60
N ALA A 106 -3.46 -19.35 5.69
CA ALA A 106 -4.06 -19.51 4.38
C ALA A 106 -3.21 -20.42 3.48
N ASP A 107 -3.87 -21.34 2.77
CA ASP A 107 -3.24 -22.02 1.64
C ASP A 107 -3.06 -21.02 0.49
N PRO A 108 -1.82 -20.70 0.07
CA PRO A 108 -1.58 -19.72 -0.99
C PRO A 108 -2.19 -20.10 -2.34
N GLY A 109 -2.46 -21.38 -2.58
CA GLY A 109 -3.13 -21.88 -3.78
C GLY A 109 -4.65 -21.83 -3.73
N LEU A 110 -5.27 -21.52 -2.58
CA LEU A 110 -6.71 -21.41 -2.45
C LEU A 110 -7.25 -20.28 -3.35
N TRP A 111 -8.31 -20.55 -4.10
CA TRP A 111 -9.01 -19.51 -4.84
C TRP A 111 -9.96 -18.76 -3.94
N VAL A 112 -9.85 -17.44 -3.94
CA VAL A 112 -10.64 -16.53 -3.10
C VAL A 112 -11.27 -15.45 -3.96
N SER A 113 -12.43 -14.95 -3.54
CA SER A 113 -13.19 -13.93 -4.27
C SER A 113 -13.24 -12.61 -3.49
N THR A 114 -13.01 -11.52 -4.18
CA THR A 114 -13.18 -10.15 -3.68
C THR A 114 -13.68 -9.25 -4.80
N ARG A 115 -14.69 -8.41 -4.55
CA ARG A 115 -15.21 -7.38 -5.48
C ARG A 115 -15.44 -7.89 -6.93
N ASP A 116 -16.05 -9.06 -7.10
CA ASP A 116 -16.30 -9.70 -8.41
C ASP A 116 -15.04 -10.23 -9.13
N GLU A 117 -13.88 -10.19 -8.49
CA GLU A 117 -12.63 -10.76 -8.98
C GLU A 117 -12.25 -12.02 -8.19
N VAL A 118 -11.51 -12.90 -8.84
CA VAL A 118 -10.99 -14.13 -8.24
C VAL A 118 -9.46 -14.13 -8.30
N PHE A 119 -8.83 -14.50 -7.18
CA PHE A 119 -7.38 -14.60 -7.02
C PHE A 119 -6.98 -15.95 -6.46
N THR A 120 -5.70 -16.30 -6.55
CA THR A 120 -5.12 -17.18 -5.53
C THR A 120 -4.92 -16.35 -4.24
N ALA A 121 -5.04 -16.99 -3.07
CA ALA A 121 -4.78 -16.30 -1.80
C ALA A 121 -3.35 -15.74 -1.74
N GLY A 122 -2.39 -16.43 -2.35
CA GLY A 122 -1.00 -15.96 -2.45
C GLY A 122 -0.86 -14.68 -3.27
N ASP A 123 -1.50 -14.60 -4.44
CA ASP A 123 -1.51 -13.38 -5.25
C ASP A 123 -2.22 -12.23 -4.51
N TYR A 124 -3.37 -12.50 -3.91
CA TYR A 124 -4.12 -11.51 -3.15
C TYR A 124 -3.30 -10.93 -1.98
N LEU A 125 -2.65 -11.77 -1.18
CA LEU A 125 -1.78 -11.32 -0.10
C LEU A 125 -0.55 -10.55 -0.62
N SER A 126 -0.04 -10.92 -1.79
CA SER A 126 1.08 -10.21 -2.42
C SER A 126 0.71 -8.78 -2.85
N VAL A 127 -0.55 -8.52 -3.22
CA VAL A 127 -1.05 -7.16 -3.45
C VAL A 127 -0.86 -6.31 -2.19
N TYR A 128 -1.27 -6.82 -1.02
CA TYR A 128 -1.17 -6.08 0.25
C TYR A 128 0.27 -5.89 0.75
N VAL A 129 1.23 -6.69 0.29
CA VAL A 129 2.66 -6.41 0.57
C VAL A 129 3.07 -5.08 -0.06
N LEU A 130 2.72 -4.83 -1.33
CA LEU A 130 3.00 -3.55 -1.99
C LEU A 130 2.17 -2.42 -1.38
N GLU A 131 0.85 -2.60 -1.27
CA GLU A 131 -0.11 -1.62 -0.74
C GLU A 131 0.34 -1.09 0.63
N TRP A 132 0.54 -1.99 1.58
CA TRP A 132 0.89 -1.59 2.93
C TRP A 132 2.33 -1.07 3.07
N THR A 133 3.23 -1.44 2.17
CA THR A 133 4.57 -0.86 2.14
C THR A 133 4.52 0.58 1.64
N LEU A 134 3.76 0.84 0.57
CA LEU A 134 3.54 2.20 0.07
C LEU A 134 2.83 3.07 1.10
N HIS A 135 1.79 2.55 1.73
CA HIS A 135 1.08 3.28 2.80
C HIS A 135 1.92 3.46 4.07
N HIS A 136 2.91 2.60 4.33
CA HIS A 136 3.86 2.86 5.41
C HIS A 136 4.77 4.06 5.07
N LEU A 137 5.22 4.16 3.83
CA LEU A 137 5.96 5.34 3.37
C LEU A 137 5.09 6.60 3.41
N ASP A 138 3.82 6.51 3.03
CA ASP A 138 2.86 7.61 3.14
C ASP A 138 2.59 8.02 4.59
N LEU A 139 2.51 7.05 5.51
CA LEU A 139 2.32 7.29 6.94
C LEU A 139 3.44 8.17 7.51
N ILE A 140 4.68 7.84 7.16
CA ILE A 140 5.87 8.51 7.72
C ILE A 140 6.36 9.72 6.92
N ALA A 141 5.74 10.01 5.78
CA ALA A 141 6.21 11.05 4.82
C ALA A 141 6.48 12.42 5.47
N HIS A 142 5.70 12.76 6.51
CA HIS A 142 5.80 14.03 7.24
C HIS A 142 6.09 13.85 8.74
N LEU A 143 6.54 12.65 9.15
CA LEU A 143 6.80 12.29 10.54
C LEU A 143 8.30 11.98 10.75
N PRO A 144 9.14 12.98 10.98
CA PRO A 144 10.58 12.76 11.16
C PRO A 144 10.85 11.88 12.38
N GLY A 145 11.65 10.83 12.17
CA GLY A 145 12.01 9.87 13.23
C GLY A 145 10.99 8.73 13.45
N ALA A 146 9.91 8.68 12.66
CA ALA A 146 9.03 7.51 12.65
C ALA A 146 9.76 6.28 12.08
N ALA A 147 9.32 5.08 12.50
CA ALA A 147 9.96 3.84 12.09
C ALA A 147 9.74 3.56 10.59
N GLU A 148 10.82 3.30 9.88
CA GLU A 148 10.82 2.92 8.46
C GLU A 148 10.16 1.54 8.23
N PRO A 149 9.64 1.26 7.02
CA PRO A 149 9.21 -0.08 6.65
C PRO A 149 10.37 -1.09 6.80
N PRO A 150 10.08 -2.35 7.17
CA PRO A 150 11.11 -3.40 7.19
C PRO A 150 11.78 -3.56 5.82
N ALA A 151 13.10 -3.81 5.80
CA ALA A 151 13.85 -3.98 4.55
C ALA A 151 13.28 -5.10 3.66
N GLU A 152 12.78 -6.17 4.25
CA GLU A 152 12.11 -7.27 3.55
C GLU A 152 10.85 -6.79 2.82
N SER A 153 10.04 -5.95 3.47
CA SER A 153 8.84 -5.37 2.85
C SER A 153 9.18 -4.43 1.70
N LEU A 154 10.22 -3.59 1.87
CA LEU A 154 10.69 -2.68 0.82
C LEU A 154 11.19 -3.46 -0.40
N ALA A 155 11.99 -4.52 -0.19
CA ALA A 155 12.50 -5.36 -1.27
C ALA A 155 11.36 -6.08 -2.02
N GLY A 156 10.41 -6.68 -1.31
CA GLY A 156 9.25 -7.35 -1.91
C GLY A 156 8.34 -6.39 -2.67
N ALA A 157 8.12 -5.19 -2.13
CA ALA A 157 7.35 -4.14 -2.80
C ALA A 157 8.04 -3.62 -4.07
N ARG A 158 9.38 -3.45 -4.05
CA ARG A 158 10.16 -3.10 -5.22
C ARG A 158 10.04 -4.17 -6.31
N GLU A 159 10.22 -5.44 -5.96
CA GLU A 159 10.09 -6.55 -6.92
C GLU A 159 8.69 -6.55 -7.57
N MET A 160 7.64 -6.34 -6.78
CA MET A 160 6.28 -6.23 -7.30
C MET A 160 6.12 -5.04 -8.24
N LEU A 161 6.62 -3.87 -7.88
CA LEU A 161 6.56 -2.67 -8.71
C LEU A 161 7.31 -2.86 -10.04
N GLU A 162 8.49 -3.52 -10.02
CA GLU A 162 9.25 -3.87 -11.22
C GLU A 162 8.47 -4.84 -12.14
N ARG A 163 7.75 -5.79 -11.57
CA ARG A 163 6.86 -6.68 -12.34
C ARG A 163 5.70 -5.94 -12.99
N ILE A 164 5.08 -4.99 -12.28
CA ILE A 164 4.00 -4.13 -12.82
C ILE A 164 4.55 -3.24 -13.93
N ALA A 165 5.73 -2.64 -13.74
CA ALA A 165 6.40 -1.81 -14.72
C ALA A 165 6.85 -2.60 -15.98
N GLY A 166 7.10 -3.90 -15.82
CA GLY A 166 7.69 -4.76 -16.84
C GLY A 166 9.20 -4.52 -17.05
N ALA A 167 9.87 -3.87 -16.10
CA ALA A 167 11.32 -3.63 -16.13
C ALA A 167 11.87 -3.30 -14.73
N ALA A 168 13.16 -3.61 -14.54
CA ALA A 168 13.87 -3.36 -13.29
C ALA A 168 14.31 -1.90 -13.18
N PHE A 169 14.27 -1.35 -11.95
CA PHE A 169 14.90 -0.07 -11.61
C PHE A 169 16.42 -0.18 -11.57
N PRO A 170 17.14 0.95 -11.67
CA PRO A 170 18.60 0.95 -11.52
C PRO A 170 19.02 0.29 -10.19
N THR A 171 20.06 -0.54 -10.25
CA THR A 171 20.57 -1.21 -9.04
C THR A 171 21.29 -0.29 -8.07
N SER A 172 21.60 0.95 -8.51
CA SER A 172 22.13 2.03 -7.70
C SER A 172 21.09 2.62 -6.72
N TRP A 173 19.78 2.44 -7.02
CA TRP A 173 18.71 2.98 -6.19
C TRP A 173 18.43 2.10 -4.99
N SER A 174 18.16 2.74 -3.85
CA SER A 174 17.57 2.03 -2.72
C SER A 174 16.15 1.56 -3.05
N ASP A 175 15.66 0.56 -2.34
CA ASP A 175 14.28 0.08 -2.52
C ASP A 175 13.28 1.21 -2.22
N THR A 176 13.55 2.03 -1.20
CA THR A 176 12.74 3.20 -0.86
C THR A 176 12.71 4.22 -2.00
N ASP A 177 13.86 4.57 -2.60
CA ASP A 177 13.90 5.51 -3.72
C ASP A 177 13.15 4.98 -4.94
N ALA A 178 13.33 3.68 -5.26
CA ALA A 178 12.61 3.03 -6.35
C ALA A 178 11.10 3.10 -6.15
N LEU A 179 10.62 2.86 -4.93
CA LEU A 179 9.20 2.94 -4.60
C LEU A 179 8.68 4.38 -4.66
N LEU A 180 9.37 5.33 -4.01
CA LEU A 180 8.92 6.74 -3.96
C LEU A 180 8.90 7.39 -5.34
N VAL A 181 9.95 7.20 -6.15
CA VAL A 181 10.03 7.77 -7.49
C VAL A 181 9.14 7.01 -8.46
N GLY A 182 9.17 5.68 -8.40
CA GLY A 182 8.40 4.81 -9.31
C GLY A 182 6.90 5.01 -9.21
N THR A 183 6.39 5.39 -8.03
CA THR A 183 4.95 5.62 -7.79
C THR A 183 4.56 7.11 -7.72
N GLY A 184 5.51 8.02 -8.01
CA GLY A 184 5.24 9.47 -8.05
C GLY A 184 5.12 10.14 -6.68
N ARG A 185 5.44 9.44 -5.59
CA ARG A 185 5.44 9.98 -4.22
C ARG A 185 6.55 11.00 -3.99
N ARG A 186 7.61 10.91 -4.79
CA ARG A 186 8.73 11.87 -4.84
C ARG A 186 9.15 12.10 -6.29
N ALA A 187 9.41 13.34 -6.66
CA ALA A 187 10.01 13.65 -7.95
C ALA A 187 11.45 13.10 -8.02
N PRO A 188 11.88 12.55 -9.17
CA PRO A 188 13.26 12.11 -9.35
C PRO A 188 14.23 13.31 -9.31
N THR A 189 15.41 13.09 -8.76
CA THR A 189 16.56 14.00 -8.86
C THR A 189 17.08 14.05 -10.30
N ASP A 190 18.01 14.99 -10.62
CA ASP A 190 18.62 15.06 -11.95
C ASP A 190 19.43 13.81 -12.29
N ALA A 191 20.11 13.21 -11.30
CA ALA A 191 20.85 11.96 -11.47
C ALA A 191 19.91 10.80 -11.75
N GLU A 192 18.85 10.64 -10.97
CA GLU A 192 17.83 9.60 -11.17
C GLU A 192 17.12 9.74 -12.52
N ARG A 193 16.83 10.97 -12.97
CA ARG A 193 16.28 11.22 -14.32
C ARG A 193 17.23 10.76 -15.43
N ALA A 194 18.52 10.98 -15.27
CA ALA A 194 19.53 10.55 -16.23
C ALA A 194 19.57 9.00 -16.31
N GLU A 195 19.59 8.33 -15.15
CA GLU A 195 19.58 6.86 -15.07
C GLU A 195 18.28 6.25 -15.64
N LEU A 196 17.12 6.85 -15.36
CA LEU A 196 15.85 6.46 -15.98
C LEU A 196 15.92 6.59 -17.51
N GLY A 197 16.52 7.67 -18.03
CA GLY A 197 16.67 7.90 -19.47
C GLY A 197 17.49 6.81 -20.19
N GLU A 198 18.35 6.08 -19.48
CA GLU A 198 19.11 4.96 -20.00
C GLU A 198 18.29 3.66 -20.11
N LEU A 199 17.12 3.59 -19.47
CA LEU A 199 16.25 2.41 -19.45
C LEU A 199 15.30 2.29 -20.67
N GLY A 200 15.52 3.07 -21.73
CA GLY A 200 14.78 2.97 -23.00
C GLY A 200 13.35 3.54 -22.89
N GLU A 201 12.32 2.72 -23.15
CA GLU A 201 10.92 3.15 -23.14
C GLU A 201 10.31 3.28 -21.73
N LEU A 202 11.03 2.82 -20.71
CA LEU A 202 10.54 2.81 -19.34
C LEU A 202 10.16 4.18 -18.78
N PRO A 203 10.93 5.27 -19.04
CA PRO A 203 10.61 6.60 -18.56
C PRO A 203 9.22 7.09 -19.00
N ALA A 204 8.71 6.61 -20.13
CA ALA A 204 7.40 6.99 -20.63
C ALA A 204 6.22 6.41 -19.81
N LYS A 205 6.50 5.42 -18.95
CA LYS A 205 5.50 4.78 -18.08
C LYS A 205 5.50 5.35 -16.66
N PHE A 206 6.56 6.04 -16.26
CA PHE A 206 6.69 6.54 -14.89
C PHE A 206 6.23 8.00 -14.74
N PRO A 207 5.69 8.33 -13.56
CA PRO A 207 5.40 7.44 -12.43
C PRO A 207 4.17 6.55 -12.68
N LEU A 208 4.16 5.37 -12.06
CA LEU A 208 3.01 4.48 -12.00
C LEU A 208 2.10 4.93 -10.87
N PHE A 209 1.05 5.66 -11.18
CA PHE A 209 0.04 6.00 -10.18
C PHE A 209 -0.85 4.77 -9.97
N LEU A 210 -0.57 4.05 -8.88
CA LEU A 210 -1.31 2.86 -8.47
C LEU A 210 -2.48 3.26 -7.58
N GLY A 211 -3.68 2.80 -7.92
CA GLY A 211 -4.91 3.01 -7.17
C GLY A 211 -5.93 1.94 -7.46
#